data_fab00760d80167e8f6784cd89dd03af7
#
_entry.id   fab00760d80167e8f6784cd89dd03af7
#
_cell.length_a   1.000
_cell.length_b   1.000
_cell.length_c   1.000
_cell.angle_alpha   90.00
_cell.angle_beta   90.00
_cell.angle_gamma   90.00
#
_symmetry.space_group_name_H-M   'P 1'
#
loop_
_entity.id
_entity.type
_entity.pdbx_description
1 polymer ?
#
loop_
_entity_poly.entity_id
_entity_poly.type
_entity_poly.pdbx_seq_one_letter_code
_entity_poly.pdbx_strand_id
1 'polypeptide(L)'
;MTGVTARAAVGLVLVAALAATNLSSPASAQVPARIGGQDFPSLAPLVKQVEPAVVSIATKGTVNAPTNPLMEDPFFRRFFGFPDQQQQQRRRQVQSAGSGVIVDSAKGYILTNHHVVENAEEIEVFLTDNRSLKAKVVGSDPGTDIAVLQVENGKDLVQMKLG
;
A
#
# COMPACT_ATOMS: atom_id res chain seq x y z
N MET A 1 59.68 54.74 9.93
CA MET A 1 58.91 54.12 8.82
C MET A 1 58.28 52.84 9.34
N THR A 2 57.13 52.98 9.88
CA THR A 2 56.49 52.01 10.75
C THR A 2 55.00 52.01 10.41
N GLY A 3 54.43 50.83 10.26
CA GLY A 3 53.01 50.74 10.43
C GLY A 3 52.19 50.21 9.23
N VAL A 4 52.25 48.96 8.92
CA VAL A 4 51.15 48.24 8.20
C VAL A 4 51.19 46.72 8.62
N THR A 5 50.72 46.34 9.78
CA THR A 5 50.53 44.92 10.12
C THR A 5 49.46 44.66 11.20
N ALA A 6 48.47 45.54 11.38
CA ALA A 6 47.50 45.38 12.46
C ALA A 6 46.02 45.23 12.00
N ARG A 7 45.75 45.00 10.72
CA ARG A 7 44.36 44.94 10.23
C ARG A 7 43.87 43.59 9.67
N ALA A 8 44.73 42.56 9.62
CA ALA A 8 44.38 41.25 9.03
C ALA A 8 43.95 40.17 10.05
N ALA A 9 44.07 40.41 11.36
CA ALA A 9 43.82 39.39 12.38
C ALA A 9 42.40 39.38 12.97
N VAL A 10 41.59 40.43 12.74
CA VAL A 10 40.23 40.54 13.33
C VAL A 10 39.15 39.89 12.44
N GLY A 11 39.41 39.73 11.13
CA GLY A 11 38.44 39.15 10.18
C GLY A 11 38.29 37.62 10.21
N LEU A 12 39.28 36.90 10.76
CA LEU A 12 39.29 35.41 10.70
C LEU A 12 38.60 34.75 11.88
N VAL A 13 38.36 35.44 12.98
CA VAL A 13 37.73 34.86 14.19
C VAL A 13 36.19 34.87 14.13
N LEU A 14 35.60 35.74 13.30
CA LEU A 14 34.14 35.89 13.23
C LEU A 14 33.45 34.85 12.27
N VAL A 15 34.21 34.23 11.38
CA VAL A 15 33.65 33.21 10.42
C VAL A 15 33.63 31.80 11.01
N ALA A 16 34.43 31.51 12.04
CA ALA A 16 34.50 30.20 12.67
C ALA A 16 33.36 29.94 13.68
N ALA A 17 32.62 30.98 14.12
CA ALA A 17 31.57 30.86 15.14
C ALA A 17 30.18 30.54 14.59
N LEU A 18 29.94 30.59 13.26
CA LEU A 18 28.61 30.36 12.65
C LEU A 18 28.39 28.95 12.07
N ALA A 19 29.41 28.07 12.17
CA ALA A 19 29.32 26.71 11.60
C ALA A 19 28.90 25.62 12.60
N ALA A 20 28.54 25.98 13.83
CA ALA A 20 28.32 24.99 14.93
C ALA A 20 26.84 24.82 15.36
N THR A 21 25.86 25.21 14.54
CA THR A 21 24.46 25.02 14.93
C THR A 21 23.68 24.40 13.79
N ASN A 22 23.56 23.10 13.74
CA ASN A 22 22.41 22.33 13.21
C ASN A 22 22.74 20.84 13.10
N LEU A 23 23.19 20.23 14.21
CA LEU A 23 23.03 18.78 14.38
C LEU A 23 21.67 18.56 15.04
N SER A 24 20.59 18.69 14.23
CA SER A 24 19.29 18.17 14.59
C SER A 24 19.40 16.65 14.59
N SER A 25 19.61 16.04 15.75
CA SER A 25 19.46 14.60 15.92
C SER A 25 18.04 14.22 15.48
N PRO A 26 17.85 13.19 14.62
CA PRO A 26 16.52 12.69 14.34
C PRO A 26 15.91 12.25 15.66
N ALA A 27 14.77 12.85 16.03
CA ALA A 27 13.98 12.39 17.16
C ALA A 27 13.46 11.00 16.83
N SER A 28 14.15 9.98 17.31
CA SER A 28 13.63 8.60 17.30
C SER A 28 12.44 8.58 18.26
N ALA A 29 11.23 8.50 17.72
CA ALA A 29 10.02 8.25 18.50
C ALA A 29 10.12 6.83 19.07
N GLN A 30 10.71 6.71 20.25
CA GLN A 30 10.73 5.45 20.97
C GLN A 30 9.41 5.31 21.70
N VAL A 31 8.62 4.30 21.31
CA VAL A 31 7.46 3.87 22.08
C VAL A 31 7.98 3.45 23.46
N PRO A 32 7.44 3.97 24.58
CA PRO A 32 7.93 3.61 25.90
C PRO A 32 7.75 2.11 26.13
N ALA A 33 8.85 1.42 26.45
CA ALA A 33 8.85 -0.02 26.72
C ALA A 33 8.09 -0.39 28.01
N ARG A 34 7.66 0.62 28.80
CA ARG A 34 6.97 0.44 30.08
C ARG A 34 5.85 1.45 30.25
N ILE A 35 4.66 0.98 30.63
CA ILE A 35 3.57 1.82 31.11
C ILE A 35 3.20 1.29 32.50
N GLY A 36 3.20 2.19 33.50
CA GLY A 36 2.84 1.82 34.88
C GLY A 36 3.82 0.87 35.58
N GLY A 37 5.10 0.81 35.12
CA GLY A 37 6.12 -0.05 35.73
C GLY A 37 6.14 -1.51 35.23
N GLN A 38 5.25 -1.89 34.31
CA GLN A 38 5.22 -3.22 33.73
C GLN A 38 5.86 -3.19 32.32
N ASP A 39 6.71 -4.18 32.04
CA ASP A 39 7.26 -4.41 30.71
C ASP A 39 6.15 -4.95 29.80
N PHE A 40 5.94 -4.31 28.63
CA PHE A 40 5.06 -4.88 27.61
C PHE A 40 5.77 -6.07 26.95
N PRO A 41 5.09 -7.23 26.82
CA PRO A 41 5.63 -8.32 26.05
C PRO A 41 5.79 -7.85 24.61
N SER A 42 7.02 -7.98 24.07
CA SER A 42 7.29 -7.65 22.67
C SER A 42 6.49 -8.58 21.76
N LEU A 43 5.74 -8.02 20.82
CA LEU A 43 5.05 -8.78 19.76
C LEU A 43 6.01 -9.20 18.63
N ALA A 44 7.27 -8.74 18.65
CA ALA A 44 8.22 -9.01 17.59
C ALA A 44 8.45 -10.51 17.30
N PRO A 45 8.52 -11.41 18.29
CA PRO A 45 8.63 -12.85 18.02
C PRO A 45 7.40 -13.40 17.29
N LEU A 46 6.20 -12.96 17.67
CA LEU A 46 4.96 -13.39 17.04
C LEU A 46 4.90 -12.88 15.60
N VAL A 47 5.22 -11.62 15.36
CA VAL A 47 5.25 -11.03 14.01
C VAL A 47 6.19 -11.83 13.10
N LYS A 48 7.43 -12.11 13.54
CA LYS A 48 8.38 -12.93 12.78
C LYS A 48 7.85 -14.33 12.44
N GLN A 49 7.04 -14.90 13.31
CA GLN A 49 6.46 -16.23 13.11
C GLN A 49 5.35 -16.22 12.07
N VAL A 50 4.55 -15.17 12.01
CA VAL A 50 3.36 -15.08 11.13
C VAL A 50 3.66 -14.41 9.80
N GLU A 51 4.71 -13.57 9.75
CA GLU A 51 5.11 -12.80 8.55
C GLU A 51 5.19 -13.64 7.27
N PRO A 52 5.76 -14.86 7.25
CA PRO A 52 5.85 -15.66 6.03
C PRO A 52 4.50 -16.13 5.47
N ALA A 53 3.45 -16.11 6.30
CA ALA A 53 2.10 -16.46 5.89
C ALA A 53 1.27 -15.25 5.42
N VAL A 54 1.78 -14.03 5.59
CA VAL A 54 1.11 -12.79 5.17
C VAL A 54 1.63 -12.39 3.78
N VAL A 55 0.71 -12.00 2.91
CA VAL A 55 1.00 -11.63 1.53
C VAL A 55 0.43 -10.26 1.19
N SER A 56 1.03 -9.56 0.24
CA SER A 56 0.46 -8.38 -0.39
C SER A 56 -0.27 -8.78 -1.67
N ILE A 57 -1.39 -8.13 -1.94
CA ILE A 57 -2.23 -8.42 -3.11
C ILE A 57 -2.36 -7.13 -3.91
N ALA A 58 -2.10 -7.21 -5.21
CA ALA A 58 -2.40 -6.16 -6.15
C ALA A 58 -3.40 -6.67 -7.19
N THR A 59 -4.37 -5.85 -7.52
CA THR A 59 -5.39 -6.19 -8.51
C THR A 59 -5.49 -5.12 -9.57
N LYS A 60 -5.84 -5.54 -10.78
CA LYS A 60 -6.22 -4.66 -11.87
C LYS A 60 -7.57 -5.10 -12.39
N GLY A 61 -8.41 -4.13 -12.70
CA GLY A 61 -9.73 -4.41 -13.24
C GLY A 61 -10.27 -3.22 -14.03
N THR A 62 -11.50 -3.35 -14.47
CA THR A 62 -12.16 -2.35 -15.27
C THR A 62 -13.55 -2.08 -14.71
N VAL A 63 -13.86 -0.83 -14.46
CA VAL A 63 -15.21 -0.40 -14.06
C VAL A 63 -15.81 0.53 -15.11
N ASN A 64 -17.12 0.48 -15.24
CA ASN A 64 -17.82 1.45 -16.08
C ASN A 64 -17.74 2.83 -15.41
N ALA A 65 -17.24 3.83 -16.15
CA ALA A 65 -17.26 5.19 -15.65
C ALA A 65 -18.72 5.62 -15.41
N PRO A 66 -19.01 6.32 -14.30
CA PRO A 66 -20.35 6.83 -14.06
C PRO A 66 -20.75 7.77 -15.20
N THR A 67 -21.86 7.48 -15.82
CA THR A 67 -22.48 8.35 -16.83
C THR A 67 -23.27 9.44 -16.12
N ASN A 68 -23.24 10.66 -16.65
CA ASN A 68 -24.07 11.73 -16.12
C ASN A 68 -25.54 11.45 -16.51
N PRO A 69 -26.48 11.29 -15.56
CA PRO A 69 -27.87 10.98 -15.86
C PRO A 69 -28.52 11.97 -16.83
N LEU A 70 -28.09 13.23 -16.83
CA LEU A 70 -28.58 14.26 -17.77
C LEU A 70 -28.11 13.99 -19.20
N MET A 71 -26.98 13.32 -19.38
CA MET A 71 -26.46 12.92 -20.71
C MET A 71 -27.17 11.67 -21.25
N GLU A 72 -27.88 10.92 -20.42
CA GLU A 72 -28.64 9.73 -20.82
C GLU A 72 -30.05 10.10 -21.31
N ASP A 73 -30.57 11.28 -20.94
CA ASP A 73 -31.88 11.74 -21.38
C ASP A 73 -31.83 12.10 -22.88
N PRO A 74 -32.62 11.41 -23.74
CA PRO A 74 -32.65 11.65 -25.18
C PRO A 74 -33.12 13.08 -25.52
N PHE A 75 -34.01 13.68 -24.70
CA PHE A 75 -34.52 15.03 -24.89
C PHE A 75 -33.42 16.06 -24.63
N PHE A 76 -32.66 15.89 -23.53
CA PHE A 76 -31.56 16.79 -23.20
C PHE A 76 -30.47 16.76 -24.28
N ARG A 77 -30.11 15.58 -24.78
CA ARG A 77 -29.12 15.42 -25.85
C ARG A 77 -29.54 16.12 -27.13
N ARG A 78 -30.79 15.93 -27.52
CA ARG A 78 -31.35 16.55 -28.74
C ARG A 78 -31.46 18.06 -28.63
N PHE A 79 -31.81 18.58 -27.44
CA PHE A 79 -31.97 20.02 -27.21
C PHE A 79 -30.61 20.76 -27.22
N PHE A 80 -29.57 20.16 -26.68
CA PHE A 80 -28.24 20.76 -26.60
C PHE A 80 -27.30 20.36 -27.77
N GLY A 81 -27.82 19.65 -28.78
CA GLY A 81 -27.06 19.35 -30.00
C GLY A 81 -25.90 18.37 -29.82
N PHE A 82 -25.91 17.52 -28.77
CA PHE A 82 -24.91 16.50 -28.62
C PHE A 82 -25.08 15.41 -29.68
N PRO A 83 -24.03 15.09 -30.47
CA PRO A 83 -24.13 14.07 -31.50
C PRO A 83 -24.45 12.71 -30.88
N ASP A 84 -25.17 11.88 -31.62
CA ASP A 84 -25.50 10.50 -31.26
C ASP A 84 -24.25 9.61 -31.36
N GLN A 85 -23.20 9.95 -30.60
CA GLN A 85 -22.09 9.06 -30.46
C GLN A 85 -22.57 7.85 -29.64
N GLN A 86 -22.54 6.68 -30.29
CA GLN A 86 -22.70 5.41 -29.62
C GLN A 86 -21.99 5.47 -28.28
N GLN A 87 -22.73 5.21 -27.20
CA GLN A 87 -22.20 5.12 -25.85
C GLN A 87 -21.12 4.04 -25.81
N GLN A 88 -19.91 4.37 -26.22
CA GLN A 88 -18.75 3.65 -25.77
C GLN A 88 -18.69 3.92 -24.26
N GLN A 89 -19.26 3.00 -23.48
CA GLN A 89 -19.08 2.96 -22.04
C GLN A 89 -17.59 3.14 -21.80
N ARG A 90 -17.21 4.32 -21.33
CA ARG A 90 -15.79 4.60 -21.04
C ARG A 90 -15.40 3.71 -19.88
N ARG A 91 -14.77 2.59 -20.22
CA ARG A 91 -14.18 1.70 -19.23
C ARG A 91 -13.01 2.42 -18.61
N ARG A 92 -12.99 2.50 -17.29
CA ARG A 92 -11.89 3.05 -16.52
C ARG A 92 -11.14 1.90 -15.87
N GLN A 93 -9.84 1.82 -16.10
CA GLN A 93 -9.00 0.89 -15.35
C GLN A 93 -8.93 1.34 -13.89
N VAL A 94 -9.12 0.39 -13.00
CA VAL A 94 -8.96 0.54 -11.57
C VAL A 94 -7.90 -0.43 -11.07
N GLN A 95 -7.17 0.01 -10.06
CA GLN A 95 -6.20 -0.81 -9.37
C GLN A 95 -6.54 -0.77 -7.89
N SER A 96 -6.44 -1.91 -7.23
CA SER A 96 -6.60 -2.02 -5.80
C SER A 96 -5.40 -2.76 -5.21
N ALA A 97 -5.13 -2.52 -3.95
CA ALA A 97 -4.11 -3.21 -3.19
C ALA A 97 -4.66 -3.59 -1.82
N GLY A 98 -4.21 -4.71 -1.32
CA GLY A 98 -4.63 -5.23 -0.02
C GLY A 98 -3.63 -6.23 0.53
N SER A 99 -4.02 -6.89 1.60
CA SER A 99 -3.25 -7.95 2.23
C SER A 99 -4.06 -9.24 2.27
N GLY A 100 -3.37 -10.37 2.36
CA GLY A 100 -4.00 -11.67 2.53
C GLY A 100 -3.19 -12.55 3.46
N VAL A 101 -3.79 -13.68 3.84
CA VAL A 101 -3.17 -14.67 4.70
C VAL A 101 -3.29 -16.05 4.05
N ILE A 102 -2.18 -16.76 3.92
CA ILE A 102 -2.16 -18.13 3.40
C ILE A 102 -2.76 -19.06 4.47
N VAL A 103 -3.90 -19.66 4.16
CA VAL A 103 -4.65 -20.52 5.08
C VAL A 103 -4.53 -22.01 4.74
N ASP A 104 -4.15 -22.35 3.51
CA ASP A 104 -3.87 -23.72 3.06
C ASP A 104 -2.73 -23.68 2.04
N SER A 105 -1.55 -24.09 2.48
CA SER A 105 -0.35 -24.09 1.64
C SER A 105 -0.37 -25.17 0.55
N ALA A 106 -1.04 -26.28 0.79
CA ALA A 106 -1.11 -27.40 -0.16
C ALA A 106 -2.01 -27.06 -1.36
N LYS A 107 -3.13 -26.36 -1.11
CA LYS A 107 -4.06 -25.92 -2.15
C LYS A 107 -3.77 -24.51 -2.66
N GLY A 108 -2.86 -23.76 -1.99
CA GLY A 108 -2.54 -22.39 -2.31
C GLY A 108 -3.70 -21.42 -2.01
N TYR A 109 -4.48 -21.68 -0.96
CA TYR A 109 -5.59 -20.79 -0.58
C TYR A 109 -5.13 -19.64 0.28
N ILE A 110 -5.60 -18.46 -0.09
CA ILE A 110 -5.33 -17.19 0.59
C ILE A 110 -6.66 -16.53 0.94
N LEU A 111 -6.79 -16.11 2.20
CA LEU A 111 -7.92 -15.34 2.68
C LEU A 111 -7.61 -13.86 2.55
N THR A 112 -8.55 -13.09 2.01
CA THR A 112 -8.46 -11.63 1.87
C THR A 112 -9.84 -10.99 1.99
N ASN A 113 -9.94 -9.68 1.79
CA ASN A 113 -11.21 -8.99 1.79
C ASN A 113 -11.87 -8.99 0.41
N HIS A 114 -13.21 -8.99 0.38
CA HIS A 114 -13.99 -8.90 -0.86
C HIS A 114 -13.67 -7.63 -1.63
N HIS A 115 -13.64 -6.46 -0.97
CA HIS A 115 -13.40 -5.18 -1.63
C HIS A 115 -12.04 -5.08 -2.34
N VAL A 116 -11.04 -5.90 -1.95
CA VAL A 116 -9.72 -5.96 -2.61
C VAL A 116 -9.84 -6.59 -3.99
N VAL A 117 -10.72 -7.58 -4.15
CA VAL A 117 -10.88 -8.39 -5.37
C VAL A 117 -12.11 -8.03 -6.18
N GLU A 118 -12.93 -7.10 -5.68
CA GLU A 118 -14.08 -6.59 -6.39
C GLU A 118 -13.65 -5.97 -7.73
N ASN A 119 -14.31 -6.37 -8.81
CA ASN A 119 -13.98 -5.96 -10.18
C ASN A 119 -12.56 -6.30 -10.67
N ALA A 120 -11.85 -7.20 -9.99
CA ALA A 120 -10.52 -7.63 -10.40
C ALA A 120 -10.57 -8.56 -11.61
N GLU A 121 -9.87 -8.20 -12.68
CA GLU A 121 -9.64 -9.04 -13.87
C GLU A 121 -8.29 -9.77 -13.75
N GLU A 122 -7.31 -9.13 -13.10
CA GLU A 122 -6.00 -9.68 -12.80
C GLU A 122 -5.71 -9.55 -11.30
N ILE A 123 -5.20 -10.62 -10.70
CA ILE A 123 -4.80 -10.66 -9.30
C ILE A 123 -3.38 -11.20 -9.21
N GLU A 124 -2.51 -10.42 -8.58
CA GLU A 124 -1.12 -10.76 -8.33
C GLU A 124 -0.85 -10.74 -6.83
N VAL A 125 -0.25 -11.81 -6.33
CA VAL A 125 0.06 -12.02 -4.92
C VAL A 125 1.58 -11.97 -4.75
N PHE A 126 2.05 -11.10 -3.88
CA PHE A 126 3.46 -10.92 -3.55
C PHE A 126 3.75 -11.53 -2.18
N LEU A 127 4.68 -12.46 -2.15
CA LEU A 127 5.15 -13.11 -0.94
C LEU A 127 6.31 -12.32 -0.31
N THR A 128 6.59 -12.59 0.95
CA THR A 128 7.69 -11.95 1.69
C THR A 128 9.09 -12.31 1.17
N ASP A 129 9.22 -13.41 0.42
CA ASP A 129 10.46 -13.84 -0.25
C ASP A 129 10.64 -13.21 -1.65
N ASN A 130 9.88 -12.16 -1.99
CA ASN A 130 9.87 -11.45 -3.28
C ASN A 130 9.38 -12.26 -4.48
N ARG A 131 8.76 -13.42 -4.29
CA ARG A 131 8.04 -14.11 -5.37
C ARG A 131 6.72 -13.42 -5.63
N SER A 132 6.31 -13.36 -6.91
CA SER A 132 4.95 -12.99 -7.29
C SER A 132 4.25 -14.17 -7.95
N LEU A 133 2.98 -14.37 -7.61
CA LEU A 133 2.15 -15.46 -8.09
C LEU A 133 0.82 -14.91 -8.61
N LYS A 134 0.36 -15.43 -9.74
CA LYS A 134 -0.99 -15.16 -10.22
C LYS A 134 -1.99 -15.90 -9.36
N ALA A 135 -3.12 -15.26 -9.11
CA ALA A 135 -4.21 -15.85 -8.35
C ALA A 135 -5.55 -15.64 -9.04
N LYS A 136 -6.52 -16.46 -8.63
CA LYS A 136 -7.92 -16.35 -9.06
C LYS A 136 -8.84 -16.40 -7.85
N VAL A 137 -9.99 -15.76 -7.96
CA VAL A 137 -11.03 -15.82 -6.92
C VAL A 137 -11.70 -17.20 -6.95
N VAL A 138 -11.70 -17.90 -5.82
CA VAL A 138 -12.41 -19.16 -5.61
C VAL A 138 -13.82 -18.92 -5.10
N GLY A 139 -13.96 -17.94 -4.21
CA GLY A 139 -15.23 -17.52 -3.63
C GLY A 139 -15.09 -16.16 -2.98
N SER A 140 -16.21 -15.45 -2.88
CA SER A 140 -16.25 -14.12 -2.29
C SER A 140 -17.64 -13.84 -1.73
N ASP A 141 -17.69 -13.20 -0.57
CA ASP A 141 -18.93 -12.80 0.10
C ASP A 141 -18.88 -11.28 0.43
N PRO A 142 -19.66 -10.46 -0.30
CA PRO A 142 -19.76 -9.04 -0.03
C PRO A 142 -20.33 -8.72 1.35
N GLY A 143 -21.19 -9.60 1.88
CA GLY A 143 -21.88 -9.35 3.15
C GLY A 143 -20.94 -9.40 4.37
N THR A 144 -19.92 -10.27 4.31
CA THR A 144 -18.88 -10.40 5.35
C THR A 144 -17.57 -9.72 4.98
N ASP A 145 -17.47 -9.17 3.77
CA ASP A 145 -16.23 -8.63 3.20
C ASP A 145 -15.09 -9.66 3.18
N ILE A 146 -15.38 -10.92 2.87
CA ILE A 146 -14.40 -12.01 2.80
C ILE A 146 -14.28 -12.55 1.39
N ALA A 147 -13.06 -12.83 0.94
CA ALA A 147 -12.77 -13.54 -0.30
C ALA A 147 -11.68 -14.59 -0.10
N VAL A 148 -11.77 -15.67 -0.87
CA VAL A 148 -10.76 -16.72 -0.97
C VAL A 148 -10.15 -16.69 -2.35
N LEU A 149 -8.84 -16.58 -2.40
CA LEU A 149 -8.03 -16.69 -3.61
C LEU A 149 -7.35 -18.06 -3.66
N GLN A 150 -7.03 -18.50 -4.87
CA GLN A 150 -6.14 -19.61 -5.11
C GLN A 150 -4.99 -19.15 -6.00
N VAL A 151 -3.75 -19.32 -5.51
CA VAL A 151 -2.56 -19.02 -6.31
C VAL A 151 -2.24 -20.19 -7.25
N GLU A 152 -1.73 -19.83 -8.43
CA GLU A 152 -1.24 -20.79 -9.40
C GLU A 152 0.21 -21.14 -9.10
N ASN A 153 0.56 -22.45 -9.15
CA ASN A 153 1.93 -22.92 -8.93
C ASN A 153 2.58 -22.47 -7.61
N GLY A 154 1.80 -22.36 -6.54
CA GLY A 154 2.27 -21.99 -5.20
C GLY A 154 3.06 -23.12 -4.55
N LYS A 155 4.37 -23.21 -4.81
CA LYS A 155 5.29 -24.12 -4.10
C LYS A 155 5.87 -23.42 -2.87
N ASP A 156 6.17 -24.23 -1.85
CA ASP A 156 6.87 -23.77 -0.63
C ASP A 156 6.15 -22.57 0.06
N LEU A 157 4.84 -22.62 0.11
CA LEU A 157 4.02 -21.63 0.83
C LEU A 157 4.01 -21.96 2.32
N VAL A 158 4.10 -20.93 3.15
CA VAL A 158 3.96 -21.05 4.60
C VAL A 158 2.54 -20.65 4.98
N GLN A 159 1.78 -21.58 5.58
CA GLN A 159 0.41 -21.28 6.02
C GLN A 159 0.36 -20.76 7.46
N MET A 160 -0.61 -19.92 7.74
CA MET A 160 -0.97 -19.49 9.09
C MET A 160 -1.59 -20.68 9.84
N LYS A 161 -1.14 -20.87 11.09
CA LYS A 161 -1.85 -21.79 11.99
C LYS A 161 -3.11 -21.09 12.48
N LEU A 162 -4.24 -21.64 12.10
CA LEU A 162 -5.54 -21.23 12.65
C LEU A 162 -5.71 -21.87 14.02
N GLY A 163 -6.22 -21.09 14.99
CA GLY A 163 -6.43 -21.56 16.35
C GLY A 163 -7.54 -22.58 16.48
#